data_d7c51d75d02d661353a4f2f0a9f0d8d8
#
_entry.id   d7c51d75d02d661353a4f2f0a9f0d8d8
#
_cell.length_a   1.000
_cell.length_b   1.000
_cell.length_c   1.000
_cell.angle_alpha   90.00
_cell.angle_beta   90.00
_cell.angle_gamma   90.00
#
_symmetry.space_group_name_H-M   'P 1'
#
loop_
_entity.id
_entity.type
_entity.pdbx_description
1 polymer ?
#
loop_
_entity_poly.entity_id
_entity_poly.type
_entity_poly.pdbx_seq_one_letter_code
_entity_poly.pdbx_strand_id
1 'polypeptide(L)'
;IYELQLLLSGLVTVERLQQLPTIKDMASAANLDQVPYNLLGYPVLQAADILMPRAHLVPVGKDNESHVEITRQIARRFNNLYGEVFPEPDAYVEGGTLVGTDGQAKMSKSLGNAILLSDDSRTVKKQVMSMYTDPNRISADIPGNVEGNPVFAYHDFFNPNKAGIDDLKERYRAGRVGDVEVKEKLLVALENFLDPIRERRAHFEAQTGLVDELLYEGTLRA
;
A
#
# COMPACT_ATOMS: atom_id res chain seq x y z
N ILE A 1 1.15 -14.86 19.48
CA ILE A 1 0.16 -14.33 18.50
C ILE A 1 -0.93 -15.34 18.21
N TYR A 2 -0.63 -16.58 17.82
CA TYR A 2 -1.64 -17.60 17.49
C TYR A 2 -2.53 -18.01 18.68
N GLU A 3 -1.99 -18.05 19.88
CA GLU A 3 -2.79 -18.29 21.09
C GLU A 3 -3.80 -17.14 21.30
N LEU A 4 -3.34 -15.90 21.16
CA LEU A 4 -4.22 -14.75 21.25
C LEU A 4 -5.28 -14.75 20.13
N GLN A 5 -4.90 -15.06 18.87
CA GLN A 5 -5.83 -15.23 17.78
C GLN A 5 -6.94 -16.24 18.11
N LEU A 6 -6.58 -17.38 18.70
CA LEU A 6 -7.54 -18.41 19.08
C LEU A 6 -8.54 -17.88 20.10
N LEU A 7 -8.09 -17.16 21.12
CA LEU A 7 -8.97 -16.53 22.12
C LEU A 7 -9.88 -15.48 21.50
N LEU A 8 -9.32 -14.62 20.64
CA LEU A 8 -10.08 -13.55 19.97
C LEU A 8 -11.08 -14.09 18.95
N SER A 9 -10.85 -15.26 18.36
CA SER A 9 -11.74 -15.88 17.37
C SER A 9 -13.13 -16.20 17.93
N GLY A 10 -13.25 -16.45 19.24
CA GLY A 10 -14.52 -16.62 19.93
C GLY A 10 -15.35 -15.33 20.07
N LEU A 11 -14.78 -14.17 19.73
CA LEU A 11 -15.41 -12.85 19.90
C LEU A 11 -15.97 -12.25 18.60
N VAL A 12 -15.85 -12.94 17.49
CA VAL A 12 -16.34 -12.47 16.18
C VAL A 12 -17.08 -13.61 15.46
N THR A 13 -18.15 -13.28 14.75
CA THR A 13 -18.92 -14.30 14.03
C THR A 13 -18.42 -14.44 12.59
N VAL A 14 -18.68 -15.63 12.01
CA VAL A 14 -18.36 -15.94 10.60
C VAL A 14 -19.05 -14.93 9.66
N GLU A 15 -20.35 -14.62 9.90
CA GLU A 15 -21.09 -13.67 9.09
C GLU A 15 -20.45 -12.28 9.10
N ARG A 16 -19.93 -11.85 10.27
CA ARG A 16 -19.27 -10.55 10.39
C ARG A 16 -17.98 -10.51 9.59
N LEU A 17 -17.17 -11.58 9.60
CA LEU A 17 -15.95 -11.68 8.81
C LEU A 17 -16.25 -11.72 7.31
N GLN A 18 -17.27 -12.46 6.89
CA GLN A 18 -17.70 -12.54 5.48
C GLN A 18 -18.19 -11.20 4.91
N GLN A 19 -18.57 -10.25 5.77
CA GLN A 19 -18.98 -8.90 5.34
C GLN A 19 -17.79 -7.98 5.02
N LEU A 20 -16.55 -8.36 5.39
CA LEU A 20 -15.39 -7.54 5.09
C LEU A 20 -15.16 -7.45 3.57
N PRO A 21 -15.01 -6.23 3.03
CA PRO A 21 -14.79 -6.04 1.59
C PRO A 21 -13.59 -6.83 1.07
N THR A 22 -12.49 -6.81 1.78
CA THR A 22 -11.24 -7.49 1.43
C THR A 22 -11.38 -9.01 1.32
N ILE A 23 -12.20 -9.65 2.16
CA ILE A 23 -12.49 -11.10 2.06
C ILE A 23 -13.23 -11.38 0.73
N LYS A 24 -14.22 -10.56 0.39
CA LYS A 24 -14.99 -10.70 -0.86
C LYS A 24 -14.11 -10.48 -2.09
N ASP A 25 -13.29 -9.43 -2.06
CA ASP A 25 -12.40 -9.09 -3.17
C ASP A 25 -11.35 -10.18 -3.40
N MET A 26 -10.75 -10.71 -2.32
CA MET A 26 -9.76 -11.78 -2.43
C MET A 26 -10.38 -13.10 -2.89
N ALA A 27 -11.58 -13.45 -2.40
CA ALA A 27 -12.29 -14.65 -2.84
C ALA A 27 -12.66 -14.54 -4.33
N SER A 28 -13.14 -13.37 -4.77
CA SER A 28 -13.45 -13.10 -6.17
C SER A 28 -12.21 -13.14 -7.07
N ALA A 29 -11.13 -12.49 -6.66
CA ALA A 29 -9.86 -12.46 -7.42
C ALA A 29 -9.24 -13.85 -7.59
N ALA A 30 -9.44 -14.73 -6.59
CA ALA A 30 -8.96 -16.12 -6.63
C ALA A 30 -9.97 -17.10 -7.24
N ASN A 31 -11.12 -16.63 -7.72
CA ASN A 31 -12.23 -17.44 -8.24
C ASN A 31 -12.64 -18.58 -7.28
N LEU A 32 -12.76 -18.26 -5.99
CA LEU A 32 -13.11 -19.25 -4.97
C LEU A 32 -14.63 -19.36 -4.82
N ASP A 33 -15.18 -20.56 -5.01
CA ASP A 33 -16.59 -20.86 -4.73
C ASP A 33 -16.87 -20.88 -3.22
N GLN A 34 -15.86 -21.24 -2.42
CA GLN A 34 -15.93 -21.30 -0.96
C GLN A 34 -14.71 -20.60 -0.36
N VAL A 35 -14.95 -19.81 0.68
CA VAL A 35 -13.88 -19.10 1.41
C VAL A 35 -13.23 -20.08 2.39
N PRO A 36 -11.94 -20.42 2.23
CA PRO A 36 -11.26 -21.32 3.17
C PRO A 36 -11.05 -20.61 4.51
N TYR A 37 -10.93 -21.43 5.58
CA TYR A 37 -10.86 -20.93 6.95
C TYR A 37 -9.69 -19.94 7.18
N ASN A 38 -8.53 -20.18 6.60
CA ASN A 38 -7.38 -19.29 6.72
C ASN A 38 -7.63 -17.90 6.10
N LEU A 39 -8.34 -17.85 4.96
CA LEU A 39 -8.76 -16.58 4.34
C LEU A 39 -9.82 -15.88 5.18
N LEU A 40 -10.78 -16.63 5.76
CA LEU A 40 -11.80 -16.07 6.63
C LEU A 40 -11.22 -15.59 7.97
N GLY A 41 -10.23 -16.30 8.51
CA GLY A 41 -9.67 -16.07 9.85
C GLY A 41 -8.53 -15.06 9.92
N TYR A 42 -7.92 -14.64 8.78
CA TYR A 42 -6.75 -13.76 8.83
C TYR A 42 -7.04 -12.38 9.46
N PRO A 43 -8.24 -11.77 9.36
CA PRO A 43 -8.51 -10.50 10.05
C PRO A 43 -8.44 -10.63 11.58
N VAL A 44 -8.71 -11.82 12.12
CA VAL A 44 -8.57 -12.08 13.55
C VAL A 44 -7.10 -12.25 13.94
N LEU A 45 -6.28 -12.83 13.06
CA LEU A 45 -4.82 -12.85 13.24
C LEU A 45 -4.25 -11.43 13.23
N GLN A 46 -4.66 -10.61 12.29
CA GLN A 46 -4.28 -9.19 12.24
C GLN A 46 -4.74 -8.44 13.50
N ALA A 47 -5.93 -8.74 14.03
CA ALA A 47 -6.36 -8.18 15.32
C ALA A 47 -5.44 -8.60 16.47
N ALA A 48 -4.95 -9.84 16.49
CA ALA A 48 -3.97 -10.27 17.46
C ALA A 48 -2.63 -9.54 17.33
N ASP A 49 -2.16 -9.30 16.08
CA ASP A 49 -0.93 -8.53 15.81
C ASP A 49 -1.04 -7.08 16.32
N ILE A 50 -2.21 -6.47 16.21
CA ILE A 50 -2.47 -5.09 16.66
C ILE A 50 -2.65 -5.01 18.18
N LEU A 51 -3.39 -5.95 18.77
CA LEU A 51 -3.77 -5.90 20.19
C LEU A 51 -2.66 -6.41 21.11
N MET A 52 -1.82 -7.36 20.66
CA MET A 52 -0.73 -7.88 21.46
C MET A 52 0.25 -6.78 21.90
N PRO A 53 0.75 -5.89 21.02
CA PRO A 53 1.57 -4.75 21.41
C PRO A 53 0.77 -3.57 22.01
N ARG A 54 -0.55 -3.71 22.18
CA ARG A 54 -1.46 -2.68 22.71
C ARG A 54 -1.42 -1.39 21.88
N ALA A 55 -1.45 -1.52 20.56
CA ALA A 55 -1.40 -0.38 19.65
C ALA A 55 -2.63 0.54 19.82
N HIS A 56 -2.41 1.85 19.89
CA HIS A 56 -3.46 2.88 19.92
C HIS A 56 -3.73 3.44 18.51
N LEU A 57 -2.71 3.43 17.64
CA LEU A 57 -2.78 3.97 16.29
C LEU A 57 -2.16 2.98 15.31
N VAL A 58 -2.86 2.68 14.23
CA VAL A 58 -2.45 1.70 13.22
C VAL A 58 -2.38 2.39 11.86
N PRO A 59 -1.18 2.67 11.33
CA PRO A 59 -1.02 3.19 9.97
C PRO A 59 -1.41 2.11 8.97
N VAL A 60 -2.45 2.38 8.17
CA VAL A 60 -2.97 1.44 7.17
C VAL A 60 -3.37 2.15 5.88
N GLY A 61 -3.38 1.42 4.77
CA GLY A 61 -4.07 1.84 3.58
C GLY A 61 -5.60 1.78 3.77
N LYS A 62 -6.34 2.54 2.97
CA LYS A 62 -7.80 2.59 3.02
C LYS A 62 -8.47 1.21 2.90
N ASP A 63 -7.85 0.28 2.20
CA ASP A 63 -8.31 -1.09 2.03
C ASP A 63 -8.26 -1.91 3.34
N ASN A 64 -7.41 -1.53 4.29
CA ASN A 64 -7.28 -2.18 5.60
C ASN A 64 -8.02 -1.46 6.74
N GLU A 65 -8.67 -0.33 6.49
CA GLU A 65 -9.45 0.40 7.51
C GLU A 65 -10.53 -0.48 8.16
N SER A 66 -11.21 -1.30 7.36
CA SER A 66 -12.21 -2.25 7.85
C SER A 66 -11.66 -3.32 8.79
N HIS A 67 -10.38 -3.65 8.68
CA HIS A 67 -9.71 -4.60 9.58
C HIS A 67 -9.36 -3.96 10.93
N VAL A 68 -9.00 -2.69 10.94
CA VAL A 68 -8.83 -1.95 12.20
C VAL A 68 -10.17 -1.82 12.92
N GLU A 69 -11.26 -1.59 12.18
CA GLU A 69 -12.60 -1.53 12.79
C GLU A 69 -13.05 -2.89 13.38
N ILE A 70 -12.77 -4.01 12.73
CA ILE A 70 -13.00 -5.35 13.32
C ILE A 70 -12.16 -5.52 14.58
N THR A 71 -10.91 -5.09 14.58
CA THR A 71 -10.03 -5.15 15.75
C THR A 71 -10.60 -4.35 16.92
N ARG A 72 -11.14 -3.17 16.68
CA ARG A 72 -11.85 -2.36 17.70
C ARG A 72 -13.05 -3.09 18.28
N GLN A 73 -13.86 -3.72 17.42
CA GLN A 73 -15.03 -4.49 17.88
C GLN A 73 -14.62 -5.70 18.74
N ILE A 74 -13.55 -6.38 18.37
CA ILE A 74 -12.97 -7.49 19.17
C ILE A 74 -12.45 -6.97 20.50
N ALA A 75 -11.68 -5.87 20.51
CA ALA A 75 -11.16 -5.26 21.74
C ALA A 75 -12.28 -4.87 22.71
N ARG A 76 -13.34 -4.20 22.22
CA ARG A 76 -14.52 -3.85 23.04
C ARG A 76 -15.18 -5.08 23.65
N ARG A 77 -15.41 -6.12 22.84
CA ARG A 77 -16.04 -7.36 23.33
C ARG A 77 -15.19 -8.04 24.37
N PHE A 78 -13.87 -8.09 24.15
CA PHE A 78 -12.94 -8.65 25.13
C PHE A 78 -12.97 -7.86 26.43
N ASN A 79 -12.86 -6.54 26.37
CA ASN A 79 -12.87 -5.66 27.55
C ASN A 79 -14.19 -5.77 28.31
N ASN A 80 -15.32 -5.87 27.63
CA ASN A 80 -16.62 -6.04 28.29
C ASN A 80 -16.75 -7.38 29.03
N LEU A 81 -16.07 -8.42 28.58
CA LEU A 81 -16.15 -9.75 29.19
C LEU A 81 -15.12 -9.99 30.29
N TYR A 82 -13.93 -9.44 30.10
CA TYR A 82 -12.76 -9.77 30.92
C TYR A 82 -12.14 -8.57 31.65
N GLY A 83 -12.69 -7.39 31.47
CA GLY A 83 -12.17 -6.14 31.99
C GLY A 83 -11.27 -5.39 31.00
N GLU A 84 -10.91 -4.17 31.34
CA GLU A 84 -10.13 -3.23 30.51
C GLU A 84 -8.69 -3.73 30.29
N VAL A 85 -8.44 -4.43 29.18
CA VAL A 85 -7.12 -4.99 28.82
C VAL A 85 -6.55 -4.31 27.58
N PHE A 86 -7.34 -4.20 26.50
CA PHE A 86 -6.87 -3.69 25.23
C PHE A 86 -7.30 -2.24 25.00
N PRO A 87 -6.42 -1.38 24.48
CA PRO A 87 -6.86 -0.12 23.89
C PRO A 87 -7.72 -0.40 22.66
N GLU A 88 -8.63 0.52 22.35
CA GLU A 88 -9.33 0.50 21.07
C GLU A 88 -8.47 1.22 20.03
N PRO A 89 -7.90 0.53 19.05
CA PRO A 89 -6.99 1.14 18.09
C PRO A 89 -7.74 2.01 17.08
N ASP A 90 -7.14 3.13 16.68
CA ASP A 90 -7.61 3.95 15.59
C ASP A 90 -6.82 3.69 14.31
N ALA A 91 -7.50 3.70 13.17
CA ALA A 91 -6.85 3.65 11.87
C ALA A 91 -6.26 5.03 11.51
N TYR A 92 -4.99 5.06 11.16
CA TYR A 92 -4.37 6.23 10.53
C TYR A 92 -4.24 5.97 9.05
N VAL A 93 -5.14 6.58 8.26
CA VAL A 93 -5.20 6.42 6.81
C VAL A 93 -4.65 7.68 6.17
N GLU A 94 -3.47 7.57 5.56
CA GLU A 94 -2.86 8.67 4.82
C GLU A 94 -2.63 8.26 3.37
N GLY A 95 -2.89 9.20 2.45
CA GLY A 95 -2.75 8.98 1.02
C GLY A 95 -3.92 8.22 0.37
N GLY A 96 -3.86 8.12 -0.95
CA GLY A 96 -4.82 7.39 -1.79
C GLY A 96 -4.28 6.04 -2.24
N THR A 97 -5.07 5.28 -2.97
CA THR A 97 -4.62 4.06 -3.64
C THR A 97 -3.77 4.44 -4.85
N LEU A 98 -2.52 3.97 -4.88
CA LEU A 98 -1.65 4.18 -6.03
C LEU A 98 -2.04 3.20 -7.15
N VAL A 99 -2.33 3.74 -8.32
CA VAL A 99 -2.61 2.94 -9.52
C VAL A 99 -1.34 2.27 -10.04
N GLY A 100 -1.51 1.15 -10.74
CA GLY A 100 -0.38 0.50 -11.42
C GLY A 100 0.20 1.36 -12.56
N THR A 101 1.40 1.03 -13.00
CA THR A 101 2.06 1.71 -14.13
C THR A 101 1.29 1.56 -15.44
N ASP A 102 0.40 0.57 -15.53
CA ASP A 102 -0.53 0.32 -16.63
C ASP A 102 -1.74 1.27 -16.65
N GLY A 103 -1.99 2.01 -15.56
CA GLY A 103 -3.11 2.93 -15.41
C GLY A 103 -4.49 2.28 -15.28
N GLN A 104 -4.59 0.97 -15.26
CA GLN A 104 -5.87 0.26 -15.28
C GLN A 104 -6.23 -0.40 -13.96
N ALA A 105 -5.25 -0.87 -13.20
CA ALA A 105 -5.47 -1.63 -11.99
C ALA A 105 -4.69 -1.06 -10.81
N LYS A 106 -5.08 -1.44 -9.59
CA LYS A 106 -4.30 -1.20 -8.38
C LYS A 106 -2.89 -1.77 -8.58
N MET A 107 -1.88 -1.04 -8.13
CA MET A 107 -0.49 -1.49 -8.15
C MET A 107 -0.34 -2.84 -7.44
N SER A 108 0.24 -3.83 -8.12
CA SER A 108 0.44 -5.18 -7.60
C SER A 108 1.71 -5.82 -8.16
N LYS A 109 2.47 -6.50 -7.29
CA LYS A 109 3.65 -7.27 -7.70
C LYS A 109 3.29 -8.40 -8.66
N SER A 110 2.16 -9.07 -8.43
CA SER A 110 1.71 -10.20 -9.25
C SER A 110 1.29 -9.80 -10.65
N LEU A 111 0.86 -8.56 -10.85
CA LEU A 111 0.50 -8.00 -12.15
C LEU A 111 1.69 -7.41 -12.91
N GLY A 112 2.86 -7.27 -12.25
CA GLY A 112 4.05 -6.69 -12.87
C GLY A 112 3.92 -5.17 -13.18
N ASN A 113 2.92 -4.50 -12.61
CA ASN A 113 2.62 -3.08 -12.80
C ASN A 113 3.08 -2.20 -11.63
N ALA A 114 4.03 -2.69 -10.83
CA ALA A 114 4.57 -2.02 -9.65
C ALA A 114 6.01 -1.58 -9.86
N ILE A 115 6.37 -0.40 -9.34
CA ILE A 115 7.76 0.01 -9.14
C ILE A 115 8.15 -0.43 -7.71
N LEU A 116 9.17 -1.29 -7.60
CA LEU A 116 9.63 -1.78 -6.32
C LEU A 116 10.67 -0.84 -5.71
N LEU A 117 10.66 -0.71 -4.38
CA LEU A 117 11.67 0.09 -3.66
C LEU A 117 13.11 -0.43 -3.86
N SER A 118 13.23 -1.69 -4.28
CA SER A 118 14.51 -2.35 -4.58
C SER A 118 14.93 -2.28 -6.04
N ASP A 119 14.09 -1.72 -6.93
CA ASP A 119 14.42 -1.62 -8.35
C ASP A 119 15.60 -0.65 -8.56
N ASP A 120 16.52 -1.04 -9.45
CA ASP A 120 17.61 -0.18 -9.85
C ASP A 120 17.13 0.96 -10.78
N SER A 121 17.93 2.00 -10.94
CA SER A 121 17.61 3.17 -11.76
C SER A 121 17.28 2.81 -13.21
N ARG A 122 17.91 1.77 -13.76
CA ARG A 122 17.63 1.30 -15.13
C ARG A 122 16.25 0.69 -15.23
N THR A 123 15.88 -0.11 -14.25
CA THR A 123 14.54 -0.75 -14.17
C THR A 123 13.46 0.30 -13.96
N VAL A 124 13.64 1.23 -13.02
CA VAL A 124 12.70 2.34 -12.78
C VAL A 124 12.53 3.19 -14.04
N LYS A 125 13.61 3.57 -14.71
CA LYS A 125 13.55 4.30 -15.98
C LYS A 125 12.72 3.56 -17.03
N LYS A 126 12.96 2.24 -17.19
CA LYS A 126 12.20 1.42 -18.13
C LYS A 126 10.72 1.40 -17.79
N GLN A 127 10.39 1.20 -16.52
CA GLN A 127 8.98 1.18 -16.05
C GLN A 127 8.31 2.53 -16.26
N VAL A 128 8.93 3.64 -15.85
CA VAL A 128 8.39 5.00 -16.04
C VAL A 128 8.17 5.31 -17.52
N MET A 129 9.14 5.03 -18.37
CA MET A 129 9.02 5.31 -19.81
C MET A 129 7.94 4.45 -20.48
N SER A 130 7.64 3.25 -19.94
CA SER A 130 6.57 2.36 -20.41
C SER A 130 5.22 2.61 -19.75
N MET A 131 5.10 3.54 -18.78
CA MET A 131 3.81 3.87 -18.14
C MET A 131 2.78 4.26 -19.19
N TYR A 132 1.53 3.84 -18.92
CA TYR A 132 0.39 4.18 -19.76
C TYR A 132 0.28 5.70 -19.95
N THR A 133 0.00 6.10 -21.17
CA THR A 133 -0.35 7.46 -21.58
C THR A 133 -1.55 7.40 -22.51
N ASP A 134 -2.24 8.52 -22.69
CA ASP A 134 -3.43 8.57 -23.55
C ASP A 134 -3.10 8.12 -24.99
N PRO A 135 -3.68 7.03 -25.49
CA PRO A 135 -3.41 6.50 -26.83
C PRO A 135 -3.89 7.44 -27.95
N ASN A 136 -4.80 8.36 -27.67
CA ASN A 136 -5.27 9.35 -28.64
C ASN A 136 -4.28 10.50 -28.82
N ARG A 137 -3.29 10.59 -27.93
CA ARG A 137 -2.29 11.65 -27.94
C ARG A 137 -1.03 11.21 -28.67
N ILE A 138 -1.06 11.29 -29.99
CA ILE A 138 0.03 10.87 -30.90
C ILE A 138 1.15 11.92 -31.06
N SER A 139 0.93 13.17 -30.62
CA SER A 139 1.93 14.24 -30.65
C SER A 139 1.77 15.19 -29.45
N ALA A 140 2.81 15.99 -29.16
CA ALA A 140 2.88 16.84 -27.99
C ALA A 140 1.93 18.06 -28.03
N ASP A 141 1.50 18.45 -29.21
CA ASP A 141 0.58 19.57 -29.48
C ASP A 141 -0.91 19.18 -29.31
N ILE A 142 -1.20 17.89 -29.13
CA ILE A 142 -2.55 17.42 -28.84
C ILE A 142 -2.81 17.59 -27.33
N PRO A 143 -3.92 18.27 -26.94
CA PRO A 143 -4.35 18.32 -25.54
C PRO A 143 -4.51 16.93 -24.94
N GLY A 144 -4.00 16.76 -23.70
CA GLY A 144 -4.06 15.49 -22.99
C GLY A 144 -4.96 15.54 -21.77
N ASN A 145 -5.40 14.36 -21.31
CA ASN A 145 -6.15 14.22 -20.07
C ASN A 145 -5.19 13.89 -18.90
N VAL A 146 -5.26 14.69 -17.85
CA VAL A 146 -4.49 14.49 -16.60
C VAL A 146 -5.21 13.50 -15.68
N GLU A 147 -6.53 13.55 -15.68
CA GLU A 147 -7.38 12.72 -14.83
C GLU A 147 -7.30 11.25 -15.27
N GLY A 148 -6.96 10.37 -14.31
CA GLY A 148 -6.76 8.94 -14.59
C GLY A 148 -5.41 8.59 -15.25
N ASN A 149 -4.56 9.59 -15.53
CA ASN A 149 -3.23 9.33 -16.05
C ASN A 149 -2.26 8.94 -14.91
N PRO A 150 -1.70 7.72 -14.92
CA PRO A 150 -0.84 7.23 -13.85
C PRO A 150 0.42 8.08 -13.66
N VAL A 151 0.98 8.67 -14.72
CA VAL A 151 2.19 9.50 -14.63
C VAL A 151 1.95 10.71 -13.73
N PHE A 152 0.78 11.37 -13.85
CA PHE A 152 0.43 12.50 -12.99
C PHE A 152 0.05 12.06 -11.59
N ALA A 153 -0.61 10.90 -11.41
CA ALA A 153 -0.86 10.34 -10.10
C ALA A 153 0.44 10.10 -9.33
N TYR A 154 1.47 9.54 -9.98
CA TYR A 154 2.79 9.37 -9.37
C TYR A 154 3.50 10.71 -9.10
N HIS A 155 3.36 11.71 -9.96
CA HIS A 155 3.86 13.06 -9.67
C HIS A 155 3.22 13.64 -8.40
N ASP A 156 1.91 13.48 -8.24
CA ASP A 156 1.19 13.98 -7.07
C ASP A 156 1.67 13.34 -5.77
N PHE A 157 2.06 12.06 -5.81
CA PHE A 157 2.60 11.36 -4.65
C PHE A 157 4.07 11.69 -4.37
N PHE A 158 4.93 11.62 -5.38
CA PHE A 158 6.38 11.54 -5.19
C PHE A 158 7.14 12.83 -5.51
N ASN A 159 6.53 13.75 -6.26
CA ASN A 159 7.22 14.98 -6.62
C ASN A 159 6.93 16.10 -5.59
N PRO A 160 7.94 16.59 -4.86
CA PRO A 160 7.75 17.65 -3.87
C PRO A 160 7.44 19.03 -4.50
N ASN A 161 7.79 19.24 -5.77
CA ASN A 161 7.56 20.52 -6.46
C ASN A 161 6.11 20.65 -6.96
N LYS A 162 5.18 20.92 -6.05
CA LYS A 162 3.74 21.01 -6.38
C LYS A 162 3.44 22.08 -7.43
N ALA A 163 4.04 23.26 -7.33
CA ALA A 163 3.85 24.33 -8.33
C ALA A 163 4.33 23.91 -9.73
N GLY A 164 5.45 23.20 -9.82
CA GLY A 164 5.94 22.67 -11.09
C GLY A 164 5.04 21.56 -11.67
N ILE A 165 4.37 20.78 -10.81
CA ILE A 165 3.38 19.78 -11.25
C ILE A 165 2.14 20.48 -11.80
N ASP A 166 1.65 21.53 -11.14
CA ASP A 166 0.46 22.27 -11.59
C ASP A 166 0.71 22.92 -12.96
N ASP A 167 1.86 23.59 -13.17
CA ASP A 167 2.27 24.08 -14.49
C ASP A 167 2.34 22.96 -15.53
N LEU A 168 2.91 21.82 -15.15
CA LEU A 168 3.02 20.67 -16.04
C LEU A 168 1.66 20.13 -16.47
N LYS A 169 0.70 20.05 -15.53
CA LYS A 169 -0.68 19.65 -15.79
C LYS A 169 -1.40 20.62 -16.71
N GLU A 170 -1.23 21.95 -16.51
CA GLU A 170 -1.80 22.97 -17.37
C GLU A 170 -1.24 22.88 -18.79
N ARG A 171 0.08 22.78 -18.93
CA ARG A 171 0.74 22.60 -20.23
C ARG A 171 0.31 21.33 -20.95
N TYR A 172 0.10 20.23 -20.20
CA TYR A 172 -0.36 18.97 -20.75
C TYR A 172 -1.78 19.05 -21.29
N ARG A 173 -2.70 19.66 -20.52
CA ARG A 173 -4.08 19.92 -20.97
C ARG A 173 -4.15 20.87 -22.18
N ALA A 174 -3.19 21.77 -22.31
CA ALA A 174 -3.10 22.73 -23.41
C ALA A 174 -2.35 22.20 -24.65
N GLY A 175 -1.84 20.96 -24.63
CA GLY A 175 -1.02 20.43 -25.73
C GLY A 175 0.31 21.19 -25.89
N ARG A 176 0.97 21.54 -24.79
CA ARG A 176 2.24 22.31 -24.80
C ARG A 176 3.41 21.56 -24.14
N VAL A 177 3.24 20.26 -23.85
CA VAL A 177 4.28 19.42 -23.30
C VAL A 177 4.07 17.98 -23.76
N GLY A 178 5.15 17.26 -24.10
CA GLY A 178 5.10 15.86 -24.53
C GLY A 178 5.13 14.87 -23.35
N ASP A 179 4.64 13.65 -23.57
CA ASP A 179 4.65 12.57 -22.57
C ASP A 179 6.06 12.23 -22.10
N VAL A 180 7.03 12.29 -22.98
CA VAL A 180 8.44 12.01 -22.64
C VAL A 180 8.95 13.01 -21.60
N GLU A 181 8.73 14.32 -21.79
CA GLU A 181 9.14 15.36 -20.81
C GLU A 181 8.47 15.12 -19.44
N VAL A 182 7.17 14.79 -19.44
CA VAL A 182 6.42 14.50 -18.21
C VAL A 182 7.02 13.29 -17.47
N LYS A 183 7.32 12.21 -18.21
CA LYS A 183 7.94 10.99 -17.67
C LYS A 183 9.37 11.22 -17.17
N GLU A 184 10.16 12.02 -17.88
CA GLU A 184 11.53 12.36 -17.45
C GLU A 184 11.52 13.14 -16.12
N LYS A 185 10.62 14.10 -15.97
CA LYS A 185 10.44 14.82 -14.70
C LYS A 185 9.97 13.91 -13.57
N LEU A 186 9.09 12.95 -13.86
CA LEU A 186 8.68 11.94 -12.89
C LEU A 186 9.87 11.05 -12.49
N LEU A 187 10.67 10.62 -13.46
CA LEU A 187 11.86 9.81 -13.20
C LEU A 187 12.80 10.50 -12.21
N VAL A 188 13.09 11.79 -12.41
CA VAL A 188 13.93 12.57 -11.48
C VAL A 188 13.32 12.60 -10.07
N ALA A 189 12.02 12.78 -9.94
CA ALA A 189 11.35 12.78 -8.64
C ALA A 189 11.41 11.40 -7.95
N LEU A 190 11.22 10.32 -8.71
CA LEU A 190 11.30 8.96 -8.19
C LEU A 190 12.74 8.58 -7.80
N GLU A 191 13.74 8.96 -8.57
CA GLU A 191 15.14 8.70 -8.20
C GLU A 191 15.52 9.44 -6.91
N ASN A 192 15.14 10.71 -6.78
CA ASN A 192 15.36 11.47 -5.54
C ASN A 192 14.68 10.82 -4.31
N PHE A 193 13.54 10.15 -4.51
CA PHE A 193 12.84 9.42 -3.46
C PHE A 193 13.49 8.05 -3.17
N LEU A 194 13.88 7.31 -4.20
CA LEU A 194 14.37 5.93 -4.09
C LEU A 194 15.85 5.84 -3.72
N ASP A 195 16.71 6.75 -4.18
CA ASP A 195 18.15 6.68 -3.93
C ASP A 195 18.51 6.63 -2.44
N PRO A 196 17.94 7.47 -1.56
CA PRO A 196 18.25 7.36 -0.11
C PRO A 196 17.78 6.03 0.50
N ILE A 197 16.74 5.40 -0.08
CA ILE A 197 16.25 4.09 0.36
C ILE A 197 17.23 2.99 -0.07
N ARG A 198 17.70 3.04 -1.32
CA ARG A 198 18.69 2.10 -1.87
C ARG A 198 20.02 2.17 -1.14
N GLU A 199 20.51 3.37 -0.82
CA GLU A 199 21.73 3.59 -0.04
C GLU A 199 21.63 2.97 1.35
N ARG A 200 20.51 3.21 2.07
CA ARG A 200 20.28 2.60 3.38
C ARG A 200 20.16 1.09 3.29
N ARG A 201 19.48 0.58 2.27
CA ARG A 201 19.38 -0.86 2.03
C ARG A 201 20.77 -1.48 1.84
N ALA A 202 21.58 -0.93 0.96
CA ALA A 202 22.95 -1.42 0.72
C ALA A 202 23.81 -1.37 1.99
N HIS A 203 23.66 -0.32 2.82
CA HIS A 203 24.35 -0.22 4.10
C HIS A 203 23.97 -1.38 5.04
N PHE A 204 22.70 -1.71 5.17
CA PHE A 204 22.26 -2.81 6.05
C PHE A 204 22.54 -4.19 5.44
N GLU A 205 22.46 -4.37 4.14
CA GLU A 205 22.84 -5.63 3.46
C GLU A 205 24.31 -5.99 3.67
N ALA A 206 25.20 -5.00 3.82
CA ALA A 206 26.60 -5.23 4.12
C ALA A 206 26.85 -5.71 5.57
N GLN A 207 25.87 -5.58 6.46
CA GLN A 207 25.98 -5.99 7.86
C GLN A 207 25.44 -7.42 8.04
N THR A 208 26.27 -8.40 7.71
CA THR A 208 25.90 -9.82 7.83
C THR A 208 25.64 -10.19 9.31
N GLY A 209 24.51 -10.87 9.56
CA GLY A 209 24.10 -11.27 10.91
C GLY A 209 23.23 -10.24 11.67
N LEU A 210 23.21 -8.95 11.25
CA LEU A 210 22.41 -7.94 11.94
C LEU A 210 20.90 -8.29 11.95
N VAL A 211 20.39 -8.82 10.85
CA VAL A 211 18.96 -9.19 10.76
C VAL A 211 18.62 -10.31 11.75
N ASP A 212 19.48 -11.32 11.84
CA ASP A 212 19.30 -12.45 12.77
C ASP A 212 19.37 -11.99 14.23
N GLU A 213 20.31 -11.10 14.56
CA GLU A 213 20.42 -10.48 15.88
C GLU A 213 19.17 -9.65 16.23
N LEU A 214 18.71 -8.78 15.31
CA LEU A 214 17.51 -7.97 15.54
C LEU A 214 16.24 -8.83 15.69
N LEU A 215 16.11 -9.92 14.93
CA LEU A 215 14.99 -10.83 15.05
C LEU A 215 15.02 -11.57 16.39
N TYR A 216 16.20 -12.05 16.82
CA TYR A 216 16.35 -12.74 18.09
C TYR A 216 16.03 -11.80 19.28
N GLU A 217 16.69 -10.65 19.33
CA GLU A 217 16.49 -9.66 20.39
C GLU A 217 15.05 -9.10 20.41
N GLY A 218 14.47 -8.84 19.22
CA GLY A 218 13.09 -8.40 19.09
C GLY A 218 12.10 -9.43 19.60
N THR A 219 12.32 -10.70 19.32
CA THR A 219 11.48 -11.80 19.81
C THR A 219 11.53 -11.93 21.34
N LEU A 220 12.71 -11.72 21.95
CA LEU A 220 12.84 -11.74 23.41
C LEU A 220 12.10 -10.59 24.10
N ARG A 221 11.95 -9.44 23.41
CA ARG A 221 11.24 -8.26 23.96
C ARG A 221 9.72 -8.33 23.77
N ALA A 222 9.26 -9.02 22.74
CA ALA A 222 7.84 -9.18 22.41
C ALA A 222 7.14 -10.20 23.33
#